data_64363e0f6e3ff304545deff25d949957
#
_entry.id   64363e0f6e3ff304545deff25d949957
#
_cell.length_a   1.000
_cell.length_b   1.000
_cell.length_c   1.000
_cell.angle_alpha   90.00
_cell.angle_beta   90.00
_cell.angle_gamma   90.00
#
_symmetry.space_group_name_H-M   'P 1'
#
loop_
_entity.id
_entity.type
_entity.pdbx_description
1 polymer ?
#
loop_
_entity_poly.entity_id
_entity_poly.type
_entity_poly.pdbx_seq_one_letter_code
_entity_poly.pdbx_strand_id
1 'polypeptide(L)'
;MSSESKVSYQLKRFTGIKRDYTPEEVERLRGSIKIEYSMCKHQSQKLWELLNSEPYVNTLGSLSGNHAVQHAKAGLKAIYLSGWQVAADANSAGEMYPDQSLYPYDSAPKLVESMNNALLRADPVSYTHLTLPTKRIV
;
A
#
# COMPACT_ATOMS: atom_id res chain seq x y z
N MET A 1 21.04 -0.82 -3.07
CA MET A 1 20.70 -0.68 -4.50
C MET A 1 21.01 0.75 -4.91
N SER A 2 21.76 0.95 -6.00
CA SER A 2 22.16 2.28 -6.47
C SER A 2 20.94 3.06 -7.03
N SER A 3 21.05 4.39 -7.08
CA SER A 3 20.00 5.26 -7.66
C SER A 3 19.67 4.90 -9.13
N GLU A 4 20.63 4.40 -9.87
CA GLU A 4 20.49 3.96 -11.26
C GLU A 4 19.55 2.76 -11.41
N SER A 5 19.55 1.80 -10.46
CA SER A 5 18.64 0.66 -10.53
C SER A 5 17.17 1.08 -10.32
N LYS A 6 16.91 2.09 -9.47
CA LYS A 6 15.55 2.61 -9.24
C LYS A 6 14.97 3.32 -10.47
N VAL A 7 15.80 4.10 -11.15
CA VAL A 7 15.40 4.79 -12.41
C VAL A 7 15.11 3.77 -13.52
N SER A 8 15.92 2.71 -13.64
CA SER A 8 15.72 1.64 -14.62
C SER A 8 14.39 0.91 -14.46
N TYR A 9 13.95 0.63 -13.21
CA TYR A 9 12.66 0.01 -12.93
C TYR A 9 11.47 0.88 -13.33
N GLN A 10 11.54 2.17 -13.05
CA GLN A 10 10.47 3.10 -13.41
C GLN A 10 10.33 3.26 -14.93
N LEU A 11 11.44 3.30 -15.65
CA LEU A 11 11.43 3.39 -17.10
C LEU A 11 10.81 2.15 -17.77
N LYS A 12 11.11 0.94 -17.29
CA LYS A 12 10.52 -0.31 -17.81
C LYS A 12 9.00 -0.36 -17.66
N ARG A 13 8.45 0.18 -16.56
CA ARG A 13 7.01 0.21 -16.30
C ARG A 13 6.23 0.96 -17.39
N PHE A 14 6.84 1.96 -18.01
CA PHE A 14 6.20 2.82 -18.99
C PHE A 14 6.64 2.53 -20.43
N THR A 15 7.32 1.39 -20.66
CA THR A 15 7.75 0.98 -22.00
C THR A 15 6.54 0.84 -22.93
N GLY A 16 6.61 1.48 -24.10
CA GLY A 16 5.54 1.47 -25.09
C GLY A 16 4.43 2.51 -24.87
N ILE A 17 4.45 3.25 -23.77
CA ILE A 17 3.52 4.36 -23.56
C ILE A 17 4.07 5.63 -24.20
N LYS A 18 3.34 6.15 -25.19
CA LYS A 18 3.62 7.45 -25.81
C LYS A 18 2.76 8.52 -25.15
N ARG A 19 3.37 9.65 -24.80
CA ARG A 19 2.69 10.83 -24.26
C ARG A 19 2.87 11.99 -25.21
N ASP A 20 1.79 12.68 -25.50
CA ASP A 20 1.80 13.82 -26.44
C ASP A 20 2.16 15.17 -25.80
N TYR A 21 2.55 15.13 -24.50
CA TYR A 21 2.97 16.30 -23.73
C TYR A 21 4.37 16.08 -23.14
N THR A 22 5.09 17.17 -22.91
CA THR A 22 6.46 17.17 -22.39
C THR A 22 6.50 17.28 -20.86
N PRO A 23 7.62 16.88 -20.23
CA PRO A 23 7.81 17.09 -18.78
C PRO A 23 7.73 18.57 -18.37
N GLU A 24 8.19 19.49 -19.23
CA GLU A 24 8.17 20.93 -19.01
C GLU A 24 6.73 21.47 -19.00
N GLU A 25 5.87 20.96 -19.88
CA GLU A 25 4.45 21.31 -19.88
C GLU A 25 3.76 20.83 -18.60
N VAL A 26 4.08 19.62 -18.11
CA VAL A 26 3.56 19.11 -16.84
C VAL A 26 4.00 20.00 -15.67
N GLU A 27 5.29 20.38 -15.62
CA GLU A 27 5.83 21.23 -14.57
C GLU A 27 5.22 22.63 -14.59
N ARG A 28 4.99 23.20 -15.76
CA ARG A 28 4.34 24.50 -15.94
C ARG A 28 2.90 24.52 -15.41
N LEU A 29 2.17 23.40 -15.56
CA LEU A 29 0.77 23.28 -15.12
C LEU A 29 0.62 22.80 -13.67
N ARG A 30 1.71 22.34 -13.07
CA ARG A 30 1.73 21.86 -11.69
C ARG A 30 1.60 23.02 -10.71
N GLY A 31 0.92 22.80 -9.60
CA GLY A 31 0.90 23.75 -8.48
C GLY A 31 2.30 23.93 -7.87
N SER A 32 2.54 25.10 -7.27
CA SER A 32 3.83 25.44 -6.65
C SER A 32 4.18 24.58 -5.43
N ILE A 33 3.19 23.94 -4.80
CA ILE A 33 3.37 23.07 -3.64
C ILE A 33 3.33 21.61 -4.09
N LYS A 34 4.42 20.89 -3.82
CA LYS A 34 4.50 19.45 -4.06
C LYS A 34 4.06 18.68 -2.83
N ILE A 35 2.90 18.08 -2.89
CA ILE A 35 2.38 17.21 -1.83
C ILE A 35 2.98 15.81 -1.99
N GLU A 36 3.64 15.30 -0.95
CA GLU A 36 4.17 13.94 -0.90
C GLU A 36 3.66 13.22 0.36
N TYR A 37 3.07 12.05 0.13
CA TYR A 37 2.75 11.10 1.20
C TYR A 37 3.90 10.11 1.31
N SER A 38 4.85 10.39 2.19
CA SER A 38 6.13 9.67 2.29
C SER A 38 5.96 8.18 2.55
N MET A 39 5.02 7.79 3.42
CA MET A 39 4.72 6.38 3.70
C MET A 39 4.15 5.67 2.46
N CYS A 40 3.17 6.27 1.80
CA CYS A 40 2.58 5.72 0.57
C CYS A 40 3.65 5.54 -0.53
N LYS A 41 4.50 6.55 -0.73
CA LYS A 41 5.61 6.49 -1.68
C LYS A 41 6.58 5.36 -1.35
N HIS A 42 6.99 5.24 -0.10
CA HIS A 42 7.91 4.19 0.34
C HIS A 42 7.31 2.79 0.18
N GLN A 43 6.08 2.57 0.63
CA GLN A 43 5.43 1.27 0.57
C GLN A 43 5.10 0.84 -0.86
N SER A 44 4.67 1.76 -1.72
CA SER A 44 4.43 1.45 -3.13
C SER A 44 5.70 1.08 -3.88
N GLN A 45 6.83 1.73 -3.59
CA GLN A 45 8.13 1.37 -4.13
C GLN A 45 8.57 -0.02 -3.64
N LYS A 46 8.44 -0.29 -2.35
CA LYS A 46 8.78 -1.60 -1.77
C LYS A 46 7.95 -2.73 -2.38
N LEU A 47 6.64 -2.53 -2.53
CA LEU A 47 5.78 -3.52 -3.19
C LEU A 47 6.20 -3.74 -4.65
N TRP A 48 6.50 -2.67 -5.38
CA TRP A 48 6.97 -2.77 -6.75
C TRP A 48 8.30 -3.53 -6.86
N GLU A 49 9.24 -3.28 -5.96
CA GLU A 49 10.51 -4.02 -5.88
C GLU A 49 10.25 -5.51 -5.62
N LEU A 50 9.39 -5.87 -4.66
CA LEU A 50 9.02 -7.25 -4.38
C LEU A 50 8.41 -7.96 -5.58
N LEU A 51 7.48 -7.32 -6.28
CA LEU A 51 6.82 -7.88 -7.48
C LEU A 51 7.78 -8.13 -8.65
N ASN A 52 8.95 -7.47 -8.67
CA ASN A 52 9.94 -7.61 -9.73
C ASN A 52 11.16 -8.45 -9.35
N SER A 53 11.39 -8.73 -8.07
CA SER A 53 12.55 -9.46 -7.58
C SER A 53 12.22 -10.83 -7.01
N GLU A 54 11.02 -11.01 -6.48
CA GLU A 54 10.59 -12.26 -5.85
C GLU A 54 9.80 -13.14 -6.84
N PRO A 55 9.90 -14.46 -6.76
CA PRO A 55 9.12 -15.36 -7.61
C PRO A 55 7.62 -15.26 -7.34
N TYR A 56 7.24 -14.88 -6.13
CA TYR A 56 5.87 -14.57 -5.70
C TYR A 56 5.88 -13.71 -4.45
N VAL A 57 4.80 -12.96 -4.21
CA VAL A 57 4.62 -12.13 -3.03
C VAL A 57 3.51 -12.72 -2.16
N ASN A 58 3.89 -13.20 -0.97
CA ASN A 58 2.93 -13.75 -0.01
C ASN A 58 1.98 -12.66 0.48
N THR A 59 0.69 -12.88 0.30
CA THR A 59 -0.36 -11.97 0.75
C THR A 59 -1.62 -12.71 1.15
N LEU A 60 -2.38 -12.16 2.10
CA LEU A 60 -3.72 -12.60 2.46
C LEU A 60 -4.65 -11.41 2.63
N GLY A 61 -5.95 -11.66 2.52
CA GLY A 61 -6.98 -10.66 2.75
C GLY A 61 -7.06 -10.22 4.20
N SER A 62 -7.24 -8.93 4.44
CA SER A 62 -7.48 -8.36 5.77
C SER A 62 -8.72 -7.48 5.76
N LEU A 63 -9.51 -7.57 6.84
CA LEU A 63 -10.71 -6.75 7.10
C LEU A 63 -10.56 -5.84 8.31
N SER A 64 -9.45 -5.93 9.03
CA SER A 64 -9.23 -5.13 10.22
C SER A 64 -7.74 -4.86 10.44
N GLY A 65 -7.43 -3.83 11.22
CA GLY A 65 -6.07 -3.52 11.62
C GLY A 65 -5.39 -4.69 12.37
N ASN A 66 -6.13 -5.43 13.19
CA ASN A 66 -5.58 -6.59 13.89
C ASN A 66 -5.18 -7.71 12.92
N HIS A 67 -5.99 -8.01 11.90
CA HIS A 67 -5.61 -8.96 10.86
C HIS A 67 -4.32 -8.52 10.17
N ALA A 68 -4.22 -7.24 9.79
CA ALA A 68 -3.03 -6.70 9.16
C ALA A 68 -1.77 -6.88 10.03
N VAL A 69 -1.87 -6.61 11.32
CA VAL A 69 -0.76 -6.79 12.29
C VAL A 69 -0.37 -8.27 12.40
N GLN A 70 -1.34 -9.18 12.49
CA GLN A 70 -1.04 -10.63 12.57
C GLN A 70 -0.40 -11.14 11.27
N HIS A 71 -0.85 -10.68 10.11
CA HIS A 71 -0.25 -11.04 8.82
C HIS A 71 1.19 -10.54 8.72
N ALA A 72 1.47 -9.31 9.13
CA ALA A 72 2.83 -8.79 9.18
C ALA A 72 3.74 -9.58 10.12
N LYS A 73 3.25 -9.93 11.32
CA LYS A 73 3.97 -10.78 12.28
C LYS A 73 4.23 -12.20 11.76
N ALA A 74 3.32 -12.74 10.97
CA ALA A 74 3.49 -14.03 10.30
C ALA A 74 4.46 -14.00 9.11
N GLY A 75 5.00 -12.83 8.77
CA GLY A 75 5.98 -12.66 7.70
C GLY A 75 5.40 -12.47 6.30
N LEU A 76 4.10 -12.18 6.19
CA LEU A 76 3.50 -11.82 4.92
C LEU A 76 4.08 -10.50 4.39
N LYS A 77 4.33 -10.45 3.09
CA LYS A 77 5.02 -9.33 2.44
C LYS A 77 4.09 -8.20 2.01
N ALA A 78 2.81 -8.54 1.82
CA ALA A 78 1.78 -7.59 1.40
C ALA A 78 0.43 -7.96 2.04
N ILE A 79 -0.50 -7.04 2.00
CA ILE A 79 -1.88 -7.22 2.45
C ILE A 79 -2.79 -7.01 1.26
N TYR A 80 -3.70 -7.94 1.03
CA TYR A 80 -4.73 -7.81 0.02
C TYR A 80 -5.99 -7.19 0.64
N LEU A 81 -6.40 -6.05 0.11
CA LEU A 81 -7.69 -5.46 0.43
C LEU A 81 -8.73 -5.94 -0.60
N SER A 82 -9.58 -6.87 -0.21
CA SER A 82 -10.61 -7.41 -1.09
C SER A 82 -11.84 -6.51 -1.13
N GLY A 83 -12.19 -6.00 -2.31
CA GLY A 83 -13.42 -5.23 -2.49
C GLY A 83 -14.69 -6.03 -2.19
N TRP A 84 -14.70 -7.33 -2.46
CA TRP A 84 -15.80 -8.22 -2.09
C TRP A 84 -15.98 -8.34 -0.58
N GLN A 85 -14.90 -8.47 0.17
CA GLN A 85 -14.96 -8.50 1.62
C GLN A 85 -15.38 -7.14 2.21
N VAL A 86 -14.97 -6.04 1.58
CA VAL A 86 -15.43 -4.69 1.95
C VAL A 86 -16.94 -4.57 1.72
N ALA A 87 -17.45 -5.06 0.60
CA ALA A 87 -18.89 -5.07 0.32
C ALA A 87 -19.67 -5.90 1.36
N ALA A 88 -19.14 -7.07 1.72
CA ALA A 88 -19.81 -7.98 2.66
C ALA A 88 -19.80 -7.48 4.11
N ASP A 89 -18.66 -6.99 4.62
CA ASP A 89 -18.48 -6.80 6.07
C ASP A 89 -17.81 -5.49 6.49
N ALA A 90 -17.00 -4.87 5.64
CA ALA A 90 -16.07 -3.84 6.08
C ALA A 90 -16.26 -2.49 5.37
N ASN A 91 -17.48 -2.19 4.95
CA ASN A 91 -17.80 -0.90 4.34
C ASN A 91 -18.15 0.16 5.40
N SER A 92 -18.05 1.44 5.02
CA SER A 92 -18.32 2.55 5.92
C SER A 92 -19.81 2.76 6.25
N ALA A 93 -20.73 2.11 5.52
CA ALA A 93 -22.15 2.12 5.83
C ALA A 93 -22.54 1.08 6.92
N GLY A 94 -21.69 0.08 7.18
CA GLY A 94 -21.99 -0.99 8.11
C GLY A 94 -23.08 -1.95 7.60
N GLU A 95 -23.29 -2.01 6.29
CA GLU A 95 -24.29 -2.83 5.64
C GLU A 95 -23.63 -3.91 4.80
N MET A 96 -24.42 -4.90 4.38
CA MET A 96 -23.99 -5.93 3.45
C MET A 96 -24.46 -5.58 2.04
N TYR A 97 -23.52 -5.49 1.11
CA TYR A 97 -23.80 -5.23 -0.30
C TYR A 97 -23.48 -6.43 -1.17
N PRO A 98 -24.30 -6.72 -2.19
CA PRO A 98 -24.06 -7.84 -3.10
C PRO A 98 -22.96 -7.57 -4.12
N ASP A 99 -22.49 -6.33 -4.23
CA ASP A 99 -21.59 -5.86 -5.28
C ASP A 99 -20.66 -4.75 -4.79
N GLN A 100 -19.43 -4.74 -5.28
CA GLN A 100 -18.42 -3.73 -4.93
C GLN A 100 -18.79 -2.31 -5.38
N SER A 101 -19.66 -2.16 -6.38
CA SER A 101 -20.07 -0.85 -6.91
C SER A 101 -21.10 -0.13 -6.03
N LEU A 102 -21.69 -0.81 -5.04
CA LEU A 102 -22.80 -0.29 -4.25
C LEU A 102 -22.40 0.29 -2.90
N TYR A 103 -21.28 -0.11 -2.32
CA TYR A 103 -20.87 0.43 -1.04
C TYR A 103 -20.31 1.88 -1.17
N PRO A 104 -20.30 2.68 -0.10
CA PRO A 104 -19.78 4.04 -0.14
C PRO A 104 -18.34 4.10 -0.66
N TYR A 105 -18.03 5.09 -1.49
CA TYR A 105 -16.73 5.26 -2.18
C TYR A 105 -15.52 5.36 -1.24
N ASP A 106 -15.74 5.78 0.00
CA ASP A 106 -14.70 5.97 1.01
C ASP A 106 -14.43 4.71 1.86
N SER A 107 -15.15 3.61 1.64
CA SER A 107 -15.06 2.39 2.45
C SER A 107 -13.68 1.77 2.40
N ALA A 108 -13.13 1.54 1.22
CA ALA A 108 -11.80 0.98 1.05
C ALA A 108 -10.68 1.93 1.57
N PRO A 109 -10.69 3.23 1.26
CA PRO A 109 -9.73 4.18 1.82
C PRO A 109 -9.73 4.23 3.36
N LYS A 110 -10.90 4.27 4.00
CA LYS A 110 -11.02 4.25 5.47
C LYS A 110 -10.49 2.96 6.09
N LEU A 111 -10.74 1.83 5.46
CA LEU A 111 -10.22 0.54 5.93
C LEU A 111 -8.70 0.48 5.82
N VAL A 112 -8.11 0.98 4.72
CA VAL A 112 -6.66 1.09 4.57
C VAL A 112 -6.06 2.00 5.64
N GLU A 113 -6.67 3.15 5.91
CA GLU A 113 -6.24 4.06 6.97
C GLU A 113 -6.25 3.37 8.35
N SER A 114 -7.33 2.66 8.67
CA SER A 114 -7.44 1.88 9.90
C SER A 114 -6.34 0.81 10.03
N MET A 115 -6.04 0.09 8.96
CA MET A 115 -4.95 -0.90 8.93
C MET A 115 -3.59 -0.24 9.12
N ASN A 116 -3.32 0.86 8.43
CA ASN A 116 -2.08 1.61 8.56
C ASN A 116 -1.88 2.13 9.99
N ASN A 117 -2.92 2.67 10.61
CA ASN A 117 -2.87 3.13 12.00
C ASN A 117 -2.55 1.98 12.98
N ALA A 118 -3.14 0.80 12.76
CA ALA A 118 -2.85 -0.39 13.56
C ALA A 118 -1.40 -0.86 13.39
N LEU A 119 -0.89 -0.90 12.16
CA LEU A 119 0.50 -1.27 11.87
C LEU A 119 1.49 -0.27 12.47
N LEU A 120 1.24 1.03 12.33
CA LEU A 120 2.06 2.09 12.94
C LEU A 120 2.08 2.00 14.46
N ARG A 121 0.97 1.63 15.09
CA ARG A 121 0.91 1.43 16.54
C ARG A 121 1.63 0.14 16.98
N ALA A 122 1.55 -0.91 16.18
CA ALA A 122 2.15 -2.20 16.50
C ALA A 122 3.68 -2.18 16.38
N ASP A 123 4.25 -1.39 15.50
CA ASP A 123 5.69 -1.32 15.26
C ASP A 123 6.49 -0.91 16.53
N PRO A 124 6.19 0.19 17.23
CA PRO A 124 6.86 0.55 18.48
C PRO A 124 6.64 -0.48 19.60
N VAL A 125 5.43 -1.05 19.70
CA VAL A 125 5.12 -2.06 20.72
C VAL A 125 5.93 -3.33 20.49
N SER A 126 6.06 -3.78 19.25
CA SER A 126 6.89 -4.93 18.89
C SER A 126 8.37 -4.71 19.23
N TYR A 127 8.89 -3.51 19.02
CA TYR A 127 10.26 -3.16 19.37
C TYR A 127 10.50 -3.15 20.89
N THR A 128 9.55 -2.69 21.69
CA THR A 128 9.67 -2.60 23.15
C THR A 128 9.49 -3.94 23.87
N HIS A 129 8.76 -4.88 23.30
CA HIS A 129 8.43 -6.17 23.93
C HIS A 129 9.19 -7.38 23.37
N LEU A 130 9.80 -7.24 22.20
CA LEU A 130 10.62 -8.30 21.61
C LEU A 130 12.10 -7.95 21.75
N THR A 131 12.80 -8.71 22.58
CA THR A 131 14.26 -8.62 22.78
C THR A 131 15.09 -9.11 21.59
N LEU A 132 14.45 -9.50 20.50
CA LEU A 132 15.11 -9.92 19.25
C LEU A 132 15.15 -8.77 18.26
N PRO A 133 16.19 -8.70 17.39
CA PRO A 133 16.26 -7.70 16.34
C PRO A 133 15.18 -7.97 15.29
N THR A 134 13.98 -7.55 15.60
CA THR A 134 12.87 -7.62 14.67
C THR A 134 13.06 -6.57 13.60
N LYS A 135 13.13 -7.01 12.36
CA LYS A 135 13.01 -6.11 11.21
C LYS A 135 11.75 -5.28 11.41
N ARG A 136 11.89 -3.96 11.41
CA ARG A 136 10.72 -3.05 11.50
C ARG A 136 9.65 -3.49 10.54
N ILE A 137 8.40 -3.49 11.01
CA ILE A 137 7.20 -3.87 10.22
C ILE A 137 6.83 -2.79 9.17
N VAL A 138 7.64 -1.77 9.03
CA VAL A 138 7.41 -0.68 8.07
C VAL A 138 8.04 -0.97 6.73
#